data_e7b2e665292b5057ea05223386e231ed
#
_entry.id   e7b2e665292b5057ea05223386e231ed
#
_cell.length_a   1.000
_cell.length_b   1.000
_cell.length_c   1.000
_cell.angle_alpha   90.00
_cell.angle_beta   90.00
_cell.angle_gamma   90.00
#
_symmetry.space_group_name_H-M   'P 1'
#
loop_
_entity.id
_entity.type
_entity.pdbx_description
1 polymer ?
#
loop_
_entity_poly.entity_id
_entity_poly.type
_entity_poly.pdbx_seq_one_letter_code
_entity_poly.pdbx_strand_id
1 'polypeptide(L)'
;MEPKLRIIRKKKSEAENAHLDPLMRALKALHSAGAPESMTAEELERQRRSQEVLGKLTAPMTGMDYEEFALSGMSAAWTRLKAPHGSRHAILYCHGGGYTSGNLGYSRVLSSKLAHATGYDVLSFEYRLAPEFPYPAAVEDALRAWDYLMLQGYGARDIVLAGDSAGGNLALVLCNRLKTAGRKLPGTLILMSPWTDMTMSGQSYTERAEIDPMLTPEYIEAVRLAYAAGRDYRSSDLSPVSYTHLTLPTNPRV
;
A
#
# COMPACT_ATOMS: atom_id res chain seq x y z
N MET A 1 20.41 -10.39 17.08
CA MET A 1 19.47 -9.45 17.71
C MET A 1 18.12 -9.70 17.06
N GLU A 2 17.19 -10.31 17.78
CA GLU A 2 15.83 -10.55 17.25
C GLU A 2 15.16 -9.23 16.93
N PRO A 3 14.50 -9.06 15.78
CA PRO A 3 13.67 -7.90 15.53
C PRO A 3 12.45 -7.99 16.45
N LYS A 4 12.50 -7.27 17.57
CA LYS A 4 11.33 -7.13 18.44
C LYS A 4 10.26 -6.35 17.69
N LEU A 5 9.16 -7.01 17.37
CA LEU A 5 7.95 -6.35 16.87
C LEU A 5 7.50 -5.35 17.95
N ARG A 6 7.76 -4.06 17.70
CA ARG A 6 7.37 -3.01 18.63
C ARG A 6 6.05 -2.42 18.17
N ILE A 7 4.95 -2.90 18.74
CA ILE A 7 3.64 -2.29 18.54
C ILE A 7 3.60 -1.01 19.39
N ILE A 8 3.77 0.14 18.75
CA ILE A 8 3.62 1.43 19.43
C ILE A 8 2.15 1.81 19.37
N ARG A 9 1.39 1.50 20.42
CA ARG A 9 0.05 2.03 20.64
C ARG A 9 0.17 3.33 21.44
N LYS A 10 0.11 4.47 20.76
CA LYS A 10 -0.07 5.75 21.43
C LYS A 10 -1.54 5.90 21.79
N LYS A 11 -1.91 5.84 23.07
CA LYS A 11 -3.25 6.21 23.54
C LYS A 11 -3.40 7.71 23.27
N LYS A 12 -4.31 8.10 22.39
CA LYS A 12 -4.67 9.50 22.19
C LYS A 12 -5.48 10.00 23.38
N SER A 13 -5.30 11.27 23.76
CA SER A 13 -6.09 11.89 24.81
C SER A 13 -7.54 12.11 24.36
N GLU A 14 -8.49 12.27 25.29
CA GLU A 14 -9.89 12.57 24.97
C GLU A 14 -10.04 13.86 24.17
N ALA A 15 -9.19 14.88 24.40
CA ALA A 15 -9.16 16.12 23.66
C ALA A 15 -8.71 15.93 22.19
N GLU A 16 -7.76 15.02 21.92
CA GLU A 16 -7.37 14.65 20.55
C GLU A 16 -8.50 13.92 19.81
N ASN A 17 -9.32 13.14 20.51
CA ASN A 17 -10.47 12.45 19.93
C ASN A 17 -11.63 13.41 19.59
N ALA A 18 -11.86 14.45 20.40
CA ALA A 18 -12.91 15.42 20.13
C ALA A 18 -12.72 16.21 18.83
N HIS A 19 -11.49 16.42 18.38
CA HIS A 19 -11.18 17.04 17.07
C HIS A 19 -11.28 16.08 15.89
N LEU A 20 -11.26 14.77 16.13
CA LEU A 20 -11.34 13.76 15.06
C LEU A 20 -12.77 13.57 14.53
N ASP A 21 -13.79 13.74 15.36
CA ASP A 21 -15.18 13.50 14.97
C ASP A 21 -15.66 14.34 13.77
N PRO A 22 -15.38 15.65 13.65
CA PRO A 22 -15.74 16.41 12.47
C PRO A 22 -14.95 15.97 11.23
N LEU A 23 -13.64 15.69 11.41
CA LEU A 23 -12.79 15.21 10.33
C LEU A 23 -13.24 13.83 9.83
N MET A 24 -13.55 12.92 10.74
CA MET A 24 -14.04 11.57 10.41
C MET A 24 -15.39 11.62 9.69
N ARG A 25 -16.29 12.53 10.10
CA ARG A 25 -17.55 12.76 9.38
C ARG A 25 -17.35 13.35 7.98
N ALA A 26 -16.42 14.29 7.83
CA ALA A 26 -16.07 14.84 6.53
C ALA A 26 -15.44 13.78 5.62
N LEU A 27 -14.54 12.95 6.14
CA LEU A 27 -13.94 11.84 5.41
C LEU A 27 -15.00 10.81 5.00
N LYS A 28 -15.92 10.45 5.90
CA LYS A 28 -17.04 9.55 5.59
C LYS A 28 -17.92 10.12 4.47
N ALA A 29 -18.27 11.40 4.54
CA ALA A 29 -19.07 12.05 3.52
C ALA A 29 -18.36 12.08 2.16
N LEU A 30 -17.05 12.40 2.13
CA LEU A 30 -16.25 12.41 0.92
C LEU A 30 -16.10 11.00 0.34
N HIS A 31 -15.87 10.00 1.19
CA HIS A 31 -15.70 8.63 0.74
C HIS A 31 -17.02 8.02 0.27
N SER A 32 -18.11 8.23 1.01
CA SER A 32 -19.45 7.76 0.63
C SER A 32 -19.95 8.40 -0.67
N ALA A 33 -19.54 9.63 -0.96
CA ALA A 33 -19.85 10.29 -2.23
C ALA A 33 -19.05 9.70 -3.42
N GLY A 34 -17.94 9.04 -3.16
CA GLY A 34 -17.03 8.48 -4.17
C GLY A 34 -16.86 6.96 -4.14
N ALA A 35 -17.32 6.28 -3.10
CA ALA A 35 -17.20 4.82 -2.99
C ALA A 35 -18.18 4.14 -3.95
N PRO A 36 -17.72 3.25 -4.83
CA PRO A 36 -18.60 2.53 -5.73
C PRO A 36 -19.40 1.48 -4.94
N GLU A 37 -20.71 1.49 -5.09
CA GLU A 37 -21.58 0.38 -4.65
C GLU A 37 -21.50 -0.79 -5.64
N SER A 38 -21.13 -0.50 -6.88
CA SER A 38 -20.86 -1.45 -7.94
C SER A 38 -19.61 -1.01 -8.70
N MET A 39 -18.96 -1.91 -9.43
CA MET A 39 -17.78 -1.57 -10.25
C MET A 39 -18.18 -1.18 -11.67
N THR A 40 -19.16 -0.29 -11.81
CA THR A 40 -19.43 0.32 -13.11
C THR A 40 -18.26 1.24 -13.51
N ALA A 41 -18.03 1.40 -14.81
CA ALA A 41 -16.95 2.25 -15.32
C ALA A 41 -17.07 3.69 -14.80
N GLU A 42 -18.31 4.19 -14.68
CA GLU A 42 -18.58 5.55 -14.21
C GLU A 42 -18.24 5.72 -12.71
N GLU A 43 -18.63 4.76 -11.86
CA GLU A 43 -18.32 4.77 -10.43
C GLU A 43 -16.85 4.62 -10.16
N LEU A 44 -16.18 3.76 -10.92
CA LEU A 44 -14.75 3.56 -10.85
C LEU A 44 -13.98 4.84 -11.22
N GLU A 45 -14.40 5.51 -12.30
CA GLU A 45 -13.81 6.78 -12.70
C GLU A 45 -14.04 7.87 -11.64
N ARG A 46 -15.22 7.93 -11.04
CA ARG A 46 -15.53 8.84 -9.94
C ARG A 46 -14.63 8.58 -8.73
N GLN A 47 -14.43 7.32 -8.35
CA GLN A 47 -13.53 6.93 -7.27
C GLN A 47 -12.09 7.36 -7.55
N ARG A 48 -11.60 7.07 -8.75
CA ARG A 48 -10.24 7.44 -9.17
C ARG A 48 -10.03 8.95 -9.14
N ARG A 49 -11.00 9.73 -9.64
CA ARG A 49 -10.99 11.21 -9.54
C ARG A 49 -11.03 11.72 -8.12
N SER A 50 -11.85 11.12 -7.25
CA SER A 50 -11.94 11.49 -5.83
C SER A 50 -10.60 11.32 -5.12
N GLN A 51 -9.90 10.22 -5.36
CA GLN A 51 -8.57 9.99 -4.80
C GLN A 51 -7.50 10.95 -5.35
N GLU A 52 -7.59 11.31 -6.62
CA GLU A 52 -6.69 12.31 -7.21
C GLU A 52 -6.88 13.69 -6.57
N VAL A 53 -8.14 14.09 -6.33
CA VAL A 53 -8.46 15.34 -5.62
C VAL A 53 -7.92 15.30 -4.19
N LEU A 54 -8.11 14.18 -3.48
CA LEU A 54 -7.59 14.01 -2.12
C LEU A 54 -6.06 14.09 -2.09
N GLY A 55 -5.39 13.49 -3.07
CA GLY A 55 -3.94 13.60 -3.25
C GLY A 55 -3.46 15.03 -3.49
N LYS A 56 -4.23 15.84 -4.22
CA LYS A 56 -3.95 17.26 -4.46
C LYS A 56 -4.22 18.16 -3.24
N LEU A 57 -5.20 17.80 -2.41
CA LEU A 57 -5.53 18.54 -1.19
C LEU A 57 -4.54 18.29 -0.05
N THR A 58 -3.87 17.17 -0.05
CA THR A 58 -2.83 16.84 0.92
C THR A 58 -1.48 17.29 0.38
N ALA A 59 -0.97 18.40 0.90
CA ALA A 59 0.33 18.92 0.47
C ALA A 59 1.45 17.91 0.72
N PRO A 60 2.27 17.60 -0.29
CA PRO A 60 3.48 16.83 -0.08
C PRO A 60 4.46 17.61 0.81
N MET A 61 5.42 16.90 1.43
CA MET A 61 6.47 17.56 2.20
C MET A 61 7.29 18.49 1.31
N THR A 62 7.66 19.65 1.84
CA THR A 62 8.58 20.56 1.16
C THR A 62 10.02 20.01 1.13
N GLY A 63 10.85 20.51 0.23
CA GLY A 63 12.25 20.08 0.15
C GLY A 63 12.46 18.72 -0.51
N MET A 64 11.49 18.28 -1.31
CA MET A 64 11.54 17.03 -2.09
C MET A 64 11.76 17.30 -3.57
N ASP A 65 12.48 16.41 -4.21
CA ASP A 65 12.54 16.25 -5.67
C ASP A 65 11.66 15.09 -6.09
N TYR A 66 10.94 15.29 -7.19
CA TYR A 66 10.09 14.28 -7.82
C TYR A 66 10.52 14.08 -9.26
N GLU A 67 10.92 12.88 -9.60
CA GLU A 67 11.36 12.51 -10.93
C GLU A 67 10.49 11.39 -11.46
N GLU A 68 9.59 11.74 -12.39
CA GLU A 68 8.72 10.76 -13.06
C GLU A 68 9.41 10.18 -14.29
N PHE A 69 9.24 8.88 -14.51
CA PHE A 69 9.83 8.16 -15.64
C PHE A 69 9.01 6.92 -15.99
N ALA A 70 9.30 6.33 -17.15
CA ALA A 70 8.69 5.07 -17.57
C ALA A 70 9.53 3.89 -17.09
N LEU A 71 8.92 2.97 -16.34
CA LEU A 71 9.52 1.75 -15.85
C LEU A 71 8.81 0.55 -16.49
N SER A 72 9.43 -0.10 -17.46
CA SER A 72 8.86 -1.29 -18.14
C SER A 72 7.40 -1.11 -18.59
N GLY A 73 7.08 0.09 -19.12
CA GLY A 73 5.76 0.43 -19.65
C GLY A 73 4.75 0.92 -18.61
N MET A 74 5.11 1.04 -17.33
CA MET A 74 4.31 1.68 -16.28
C MET A 74 4.95 3.01 -15.87
N SER A 75 4.14 3.96 -15.38
CA SER A 75 4.64 5.19 -14.78
C SER A 75 5.26 4.90 -13.41
N ALA A 76 6.40 5.49 -13.15
CA ALA A 76 7.07 5.42 -11.86
C ALA A 76 7.64 6.79 -11.48
N ALA A 77 7.89 6.99 -10.19
CA ALA A 77 8.49 8.23 -9.71
C ALA A 77 9.45 7.97 -8.56
N TRP A 78 10.58 8.65 -8.62
CA TRP A 78 11.44 8.82 -7.48
C TRP A 78 10.99 10.02 -6.65
N THR A 79 10.94 9.84 -5.35
CA THR A 79 10.81 10.91 -4.36
C THR A 79 12.06 10.94 -3.51
N ARG A 80 12.81 12.05 -3.56
CA ARG A 80 14.11 12.22 -2.92
C ARG A 80 14.16 13.50 -2.11
N LEU A 81 15.00 13.53 -1.07
CA LEU A 81 15.37 14.79 -0.42
C LEU A 81 16.22 15.64 -1.36
N LYS A 82 15.94 16.95 -1.47
CA LYS A 82 16.82 17.90 -2.18
C LYS A 82 18.19 18.03 -1.53
N ALA A 83 18.23 17.90 -0.20
CA ALA A 83 19.50 17.88 0.51
C ALA A 83 20.28 16.60 0.20
N PRO A 84 21.59 16.69 -0.12
CA PRO A 84 22.41 15.51 -0.32
C PRO A 84 22.36 14.59 0.89
N HIS A 85 22.13 13.30 0.66
CA HIS A 85 22.19 12.27 1.70
C HIS A 85 23.03 11.09 1.22
N GLY A 86 23.76 10.47 2.14
CA GLY A 86 24.65 9.35 1.82
C GLY A 86 24.00 7.97 1.94
N SER A 87 22.67 7.90 2.06
CA SER A 87 21.97 6.62 2.21
C SER A 87 22.01 5.82 0.91
N ARG A 88 22.37 4.53 1.03
CA ARG A 88 22.26 3.54 -0.07
C ARG A 88 20.96 2.73 0.02
N HIS A 89 20.05 3.14 0.88
CA HIS A 89 18.77 2.45 1.05
C HIS A 89 17.70 3.08 0.14
N ALA A 90 16.80 2.24 -0.34
CA ALA A 90 15.61 2.67 -1.07
C ALA A 90 14.36 2.08 -0.44
N ILE A 91 13.25 2.80 -0.56
CA ILE A 91 11.93 2.30 -0.23
C ILE A 91 11.20 2.01 -1.54
N LEU A 92 10.77 0.76 -1.75
CA LEU A 92 9.79 0.44 -2.79
C LEU A 92 8.40 0.59 -2.18
N TYR A 93 7.65 1.60 -2.63
CA TYR A 93 6.36 1.92 -2.07
C TYR A 93 5.22 1.49 -2.99
N CYS A 94 4.36 0.61 -2.49
CA CYS A 94 3.13 0.14 -3.11
C CYS A 94 1.95 0.95 -2.54
N HIS A 95 1.23 1.69 -3.39
CA HIS A 95 0.14 2.53 -2.95
C HIS A 95 -1.13 1.74 -2.63
N GLY A 96 -2.00 2.32 -1.79
CA GLY A 96 -3.34 1.81 -1.50
C GLY A 96 -4.35 2.12 -2.61
N GLY A 97 -5.64 1.85 -2.35
CA GLY A 97 -6.73 2.11 -3.28
C GLY A 97 -7.52 0.88 -3.73
N GLY A 98 -7.52 -0.19 -2.92
CA GLY A 98 -8.33 -1.40 -3.16
C GLY A 98 -7.97 -2.16 -4.43
N TYR A 99 -6.79 -1.94 -5.00
CA TYR A 99 -6.36 -2.43 -6.32
C TYR A 99 -7.16 -1.86 -7.50
N THR A 100 -8.11 -0.98 -7.26
CA THR A 100 -8.99 -0.41 -8.30
C THR A 100 -8.71 1.06 -8.57
N SER A 101 -7.91 1.68 -7.72
CA SER A 101 -7.57 3.10 -7.78
C SER A 101 -6.19 3.39 -7.19
N GLY A 102 -5.75 4.62 -7.28
CA GLY A 102 -4.42 5.06 -6.89
C GLY A 102 -3.54 5.41 -8.09
N ASN A 103 -2.63 6.34 -7.88
CA ASN A 103 -1.69 6.83 -8.91
C ASN A 103 -0.47 7.47 -8.24
N LEU A 104 0.47 8.00 -9.02
CA LEU A 104 1.65 8.69 -8.50
C LEU A 104 1.29 9.95 -7.70
N GLY A 105 0.21 10.66 -8.06
CA GLY A 105 -0.28 11.82 -7.33
C GLY A 105 -0.69 11.47 -5.89
N TYR A 106 -1.43 10.39 -5.72
CA TYR A 106 -1.77 9.83 -4.41
C TYR A 106 -0.51 9.36 -3.67
N SER A 107 0.37 8.63 -4.34
CA SER A 107 1.60 8.09 -3.76
C SER A 107 2.52 9.18 -3.23
N ARG A 108 2.55 10.34 -3.88
CA ARG A 108 3.47 11.47 -3.59
C ARG A 108 3.38 11.93 -2.14
N VAL A 109 2.19 11.87 -1.53
CA VAL A 109 1.98 12.31 -0.14
C VAL A 109 2.70 11.41 0.85
N LEU A 110 2.50 10.08 0.75
CA LEU A 110 3.14 9.14 1.66
C LEU A 110 4.63 8.95 1.33
N SER A 111 4.99 8.90 0.05
CA SER A 111 6.39 8.76 -0.35
C SER A 111 7.25 9.95 0.13
N SER A 112 6.71 11.19 0.08
CA SER A 112 7.44 12.34 0.63
C SER A 112 7.63 12.27 2.14
N LYS A 113 6.63 11.80 2.88
CA LYS A 113 6.73 11.60 4.33
C LYS A 113 7.71 10.49 4.69
N LEU A 114 7.70 9.40 3.93
CA LEU A 114 8.65 8.29 4.11
C LEU A 114 10.07 8.76 3.81
N ALA A 115 10.30 9.45 2.70
CA ALA A 115 11.62 10.00 2.35
C ALA A 115 12.11 10.98 3.42
N HIS A 116 11.25 11.89 3.88
CA HIS A 116 11.61 12.86 4.92
C HIS A 116 11.95 12.19 6.26
N ALA A 117 11.17 11.19 6.67
CA ALA A 117 11.35 10.52 7.96
C ALA A 117 12.56 9.59 8.00
N THR A 118 12.96 9.02 6.86
CA THR A 118 14.01 7.99 6.78
C THR A 118 15.31 8.50 6.18
N GLY A 119 15.26 9.54 5.37
CA GLY A 119 16.38 9.96 4.53
C GLY A 119 16.65 9.00 3.36
N TYR A 120 15.72 8.11 3.02
CA TYR A 120 15.84 7.14 1.93
C TYR A 120 15.13 7.62 0.68
N ASP A 121 15.64 7.23 -0.48
CA ASP A 121 14.94 7.42 -1.75
C ASP A 121 13.71 6.52 -1.81
N VAL A 122 12.59 7.05 -2.26
CA VAL A 122 11.34 6.29 -2.39
C VAL A 122 10.99 6.13 -3.85
N LEU A 123 10.91 4.90 -4.32
CA LEU A 123 10.37 4.54 -5.63
C LEU A 123 8.89 4.20 -5.49
N SER A 124 8.03 4.98 -6.12
CA SER A 124 6.60 4.71 -6.31
C SER A 124 6.34 4.32 -7.75
N PHE A 125 5.32 3.50 -8.01
CA PHE A 125 4.96 3.06 -9.35
C PHE A 125 3.45 2.87 -9.49
N GLU A 126 2.93 3.08 -10.69
CA GLU A 126 1.53 2.86 -11.04
C GLU A 126 1.37 1.42 -11.54
N TYR A 127 1.03 0.52 -10.65
CA TYR A 127 0.70 -0.84 -11.05
C TYR A 127 -0.67 -0.89 -11.74
N ARG A 128 -0.86 -1.84 -12.62
CA ARG A 128 -2.12 -2.06 -13.34
C ARG A 128 -3.25 -2.35 -12.38
N LEU A 129 -4.38 -1.66 -12.58
CA LEU A 129 -5.54 -1.68 -11.69
C LEU A 129 -6.65 -2.58 -12.22
N ALA A 130 -7.40 -3.18 -11.29
CA ALA A 130 -8.63 -3.87 -11.55
C ALA A 130 -9.78 -2.84 -11.76
N PRO A 131 -10.86 -3.23 -12.43
CA PRO A 131 -11.15 -4.52 -13.04
C PRO A 131 -10.46 -4.77 -14.38
N GLU A 132 -9.84 -3.75 -15.01
CA GLU A 132 -9.23 -3.86 -16.33
C GLU A 132 -8.06 -4.86 -16.31
N PHE A 133 -7.32 -4.88 -15.22
CA PHE A 133 -6.18 -5.78 -15.00
C PHE A 133 -6.26 -6.43 -13.61
N PRO A 134 -7.05 -7.49 -13.48
CA PRO A 134 -7.19 -8.18 -12.19
C PRO A 134 -5.89 -8.90 -11.80
N TYR A 135 -5.90 -9.57 -10.63
CA TYR A 135 -4.81 -10.44 -10.22
C TYR A 135 -4.40 -11.39 -11.36
N PRO A 136 -3.09 -11.55 -11.67
CA PRO A 136 -1.92 -11.15 -10.89
C PRO A 136 -1.23 -9.85 -11.38
N ALA A 137 -1.88 -9.03 -12.20
CA ALA A 137 -1.22 -7.91 -12.90
C ALA A 137 -0.42 -6.98 -11.98
N ALA A 138 -1.01 -6.55 -10.85
CA ALA A 138 -0.32 -5.69 -9.89
C ALA A 138 0.93 -6.36 -9.27
N VAL A 139 0.87 -7.68 -9.03
CA VAL A 139 2.00 -8.44 -8.48
C VAL A 139 3.15 -8.53 -9.49
N GLU A 140 2.84 -8.73 -10.77
CA GLU A 140 3.84 -8.73 -11.85
C GLU A 140 4.51 -7.36 -11.96
N ASP A 141 3.74 -6.28 -11.84
CA ASP A 141 4.27 -4.92 -11.90
C ASP A 141 5.15 -4.60 -10.69
N ALA A 142 4.75 -5.06 -9.50
CA ALA A 142 5.57 -4.95 -8.30
C ALA A 142 6.89 -5.73 -8.41
N LEU A 143 6.88 -6.91 -9.03
CA LEU A 143 8.11 -7.67 -9.34
C LEU A 143 9.02 -6.91 -10.31
N ARG A 144 8.46 -6.25 -11.34
CA ARG A 144 9.24 -5.41 -12.27
C ARG A 144 9.88 -4.22 -11.55
N ALA A 145 9.14 -3.59 -10.63
CA ALA A 145 9.67 -2.48 -9.83
C ALA A 145 10.78 -2.94 -8.86
N TRP A 146 10.61 -4.12 -8.25
CA TRP A 146 11.67 -4.76 -7.47
C TRP A 146 12.92 -5.04 -8.30
N ASP A 147 12.75 -5.65 -9.48
CA ASP A 147 13.86 -5.97 -10.38
C ASP A 147 14.59 -4.72 -10.87
N TYR A 148 13.85 -3.64 -11.11
CA TYR A 148 14.44 -2.34 -11.42
C TYR A 148 15.38 -1.86 -10.32
N LEU A 149 14.97 -1.91 -9.04
CA LEU A 149 15.85 -1.53 -7.92
C LEU A 149 17.10 -2.41 -7.85
N MET A 150 16.96 -3.71 -8.07
CA MET A 150 18.11 -4.62 -8.12
C MET A 150 19.06 -4.27 -9.27
N LEU A 151 18.54 -3.89 -10.44
CA LEU A 151 19.34 -3.44 -11.59
C LEU A 151 20.00 -2.08 -11.34
N GLN A 152 19.40 -1.21 -10.54
CA GLN A 152 20.00 0.06 -10.10
C GLN A 152 21.15 -0.15 -9.08
N GLY A 153 21.41 -1.41 -8.68
CA GLY A 153 22.51 -1.76 -7.79
C GLY A 153 22.16 -1.74 -6.30
N TYR A 154 20.87 -1.60 -5.95
CA TYR A 154 20.47 -1.77 -4.54
C TYR A 154 20.59 -3.22 -4.12
N GLY A 155 21.18 -3.48 -2.95
CA GLY A 155 21.13 -4.78 -2.33
C GLY A 155 19.71 -5.08 -1.81
N ALA A 156 19.26 -6.31 -1.90
CA ALA A 156 17.91 -6.66 -1.42
C ALA A 156 17.69 -6.25 0.05
N ARG A 157 18.74 -6.35 0.89
CA ARG A 157 18.66 -5.93 2.29
C ARG A 157 18.66 -4.41 2.50
N ASP A 158 19.05 -3.65 1.49
CA ASP A 158 19.03 -2.20 1.51
C ASP A 158 17.69 -1.65 0.99
N ILE A 159 16.79 -2.53 0.56
CA ILE A 159 15.44 -2.19 0.13
C ILE A 159 14.47 -2.39 1.29
N VAL A 160 13.74 -1.32 1.61
CA VAL A 160 12.54 -1.35 2.45
C VAL A 160 11.35 -1.49 1.53
N LEU A 161 10.52 -2.50 1.76
CA LEU A 161 9.26 -2.66 1.03
C LEU A 161 8.14 -2.05 1.89
N ALA A 162 7.45 -1.07 1.35
CA ALA A 162 6.41 -0.34 2.08
C ALA A 162 5.08 -0.36 1.31
N GLY A 163 3.96 -0.29 2.02
CA GLY A 163 2.65 -0.16 1.40
C GLY A 163 1.54 0.11 2.40
N ASP A 164 0.48 0.75 1.91
CA ASP A 164 -0.73 1.04 2.69
C ASP A 164 -1.93 0.29 2.13
N SER A 165 -2.84 -0.18 2.98
CA SER A 165 -4.09 -0.84 2.58
C SER A 165 -3.84 -1.99 1.58
N ALA A 166 -4.40 -1.94 0.37
CA ALA A 166 -4.14 -2.88 -0.72
C ALA A 166 -2.66 -2.92 -1.13
N GLY A 167 -1.95 -1.79 -1.08
CA GLY A 167 -0.50 -1.75 -1.32
C GLY A 167 0.29 -2.48 -0.24
N GLY A 168 -0.20 -2.49 1.01
CA GLY A 168 0.36 -3.32 2.08
C GLY A 168 0.15 -4.82 1.82
N ASN A 169 -0.99 -5.20 1.25
CA ASN A 169 -1.23 -6.55 0.74
C ASN A 169 -0.23 -6.89 -0.38
N LEU A 170 -0.11 -6.00 -1.38
CA LEU A 170 0.81 -6.17 -2.50
C LEU A 170 2.26 -6.37 -2.04
N ALA A 171 2.70 -5.60 -1.04
CA ALA A 171 4.03 -5.73 -0.44
C ALA A 171 4.24 -7.12 0.19
N LEU A 172 3.24 -7.63 0.93
CA LEU A 172 3.30 -8.98 1.52
C LEU A 172 3.32 -10.07 0.44
N VAL A 173 2.45 -9.95 -0.57
CA VAL A 173 2.39 -10.90 -1.68
C VAL A 173 3.70 -10.90 -2.48
N LEU A 174 4.27 -9.72 -2.75
CA LEU A 174 5.59 -9.61 -3.39
C LEU A 174 6.66 -10.34 -2.55
N CYS A 175 6.66 -10.14 -1.24
CA CYS A 175 7.60 -10.83 -0.34
C CYS A 175 7.45 -12.36 -0.43
N ASN A 176 6.21 -12.86 -0.45
CA ASN A 176 5.92 -14.28 -0.62
C ASN A 176 6.40 -14.81 -1.98
N ARG A 177 6.18 -14.06 -3.05
CA ARG A 177 6.64 -14.43 -4.40
C ARG A 177 8.17 -14.51 -4.47
N LEU A 178 8.87 -13.52 -3.90
CA LEU A 178 10.31 -13.55 -3.81
C LEU A 178 10.80 -14.78 -3.02
N LYS A 179 10.17 -15.05 -1.86
CA LYS A 179 10.50 -16.22 -1.03
C LYS A 179 10.30 -17.53 -1.77
N THR A 180 9.14 -17.72 -2.40
CA THR A 180 8.80 -18.94 -3.16
C THR A 180 9.74 -19.15 -4.35
N ALA A 181 10.18 -18.06 -4.98
CA ALA A 181 11.16 -18.09 -6.08
C ALA A 181 12.62 -18.25 -5.59
N GLY A 182 12.88 -18.45 -4.29
CA GLY A 182 14.22 -18.56 -3.73
C GLY A 182 15.06 -17.28 -3.87
N ARG A 183 14.40 -16.14 -4.08
CA ARG A 183 15.07 -14.84 -4.25
C ARG A 183 15.36 -14.20 -2.89
N LYS A 184 16.33 -13.27 -2.88
CA LYS A 184 16.63 -12.49 -1.68
C LYS A 184 15.44 -11.62 -1.29
N LEU A 185 15.16 -11.53 0.01
CA LEU A 185 14.06 -10.75 0.57
C LEU A 185 14.49 -9.32 0.93
N PRO A 186 13.55 -8.36 0.99
CA PRO A 186 13.82 -7.02 1.47
C PRO A 186 14.37 -7.04 2.91
N GLY A 187 15.10 -5.99 3.28
CA GLY A 187 15.63 -5.85 4.64
C GLY A 187 14.56 -5.55 5.67
N THR A 188 13.51 -4.85 5.27
CA THR A 188 12.44 -4.38 6.17
C THR A 188 11.12 -4.29 5.41
N LEU A 189 10.02 -4.53 6.12
CA LEU A 189 8.65 -4.25 5.67
C LEU A 189 8.05 -3.13 6.52
N ILE A 190 7.41 -2.15 5.87
CA ILE A 190 6.59 -1.11 6.50
C ILE A 190 5.16 -1.26 5.97
N LEU A 191 4.28 -1.75 6.82
CA LEU A 191 2.90 -2.02 6.46
C LEU A 191 1.98 -1.06 7.22
N MET A 192 1.24 -0.25 6.47
CA MET A 192 0.31 0.75 7.02
C MET A 192 -1.11 0.27 6.78
N SER A 193 -1.77 -0.23 7.83
CA SER A 193 -3.14 -0.80 7.77
C SER A 193 -3.33 -1.75 6.57
N PRO A 194 -2.50 -2.80 6.43
CA PRO A 194 -2.51 -3.66 5.25
C PRO A 194 -3.81 -4.46 5.16
N TRP A 195 -4.35 -4.59 3.96
CA TRP A 195 -5.48 -5.47 3.70
C TRP A 195 -5.01 -6.92 3.56
N THR A 196 -4.98 -7.67 4.65
CA THR A 196 -4.36 -9.00 4.71
C THR A 196 -5.32 -10.18 4.53
N ASP A 197 -6.62 -9.92 4.57
CA ASP A 197 -7.68 -10.94 4.49
C ASP A 197 -8.80 -10.52 3.51
N MET A 198 -8.80 -11.10 2.33
CA MET A 198 -9.86 -10.91 1.35
C MET A 198 -11.07 -11.84 1.59
N THR A 199 -11.00 -12.75 2.57
CA THR A 199 -12.17 -13.57 2.94
C THR A 199 -13.20 -12.79 3.75
N MET A 200 -12.82 -11.62 4.29
CA MET A 200 -13.65 -10.81 5.18
C MET A 200 -14.06 -11.55 6.45
N SER A 201 -13.22 -12.47 6.95
CA SER A 201 -13.53 -13.32 8.10
C SER A 201 -13.38 -12.61 9.45
N GLY A 202 -12.78 -11.43 9.49
CA GLY A 202 -12.56 -10.66 10.71
C GLY A 202 -13.87 -10.10 11.28
N GLN A 203 -14.08 -10.23 12.60
CA GLN A 203 -15.28 -9.70 13.28
C GLN A 203 -15.48 -8.19 13.05
N SER A 204 -14.39 -7.44 12.84
CA SER A 204 -14.45 -6.00 12.59
C SER A 204 -15.23 -5.62 11.33
N TYR A 205 -15.37 -6.51 10.35
CA TYR A 205 -16.17 -6.25 9.15
C TYR A 205 -17.66 -6.11 9.46
N THR A 206 -18.14 -6.74 10.53
CA THR A 206 -19.53 -6.61 11.00
C THR A 206 -19.66 -5.62 12.15
N GLU A 207 -18.80 -5.73 13.17
CA GLU A 207 -18.91 -4.91 14.39
C GLU A 207 -18.55 -3.42 14.16
N ARG A 208 -17.79 -3.10 13.12
CA ARG A 208 -17.32 -1.75 12.80
C ARG A 208 -17.90 -1.17 11.52
N ALA A 209 -18.76 -1.91 10.82
CA ALA A 209 -19.35 -1.51 9.54
C ALA A 209 -20.01 -0.13 9.58
N GLU A 210 -20.78 0.16 10.65
CA GLU A 210 -21.50 1.44 10.76
C GLU A 210 -20.61 2.61 11.16
N ILE A 211 -19.49 2.33 11.85
CA ILE A 211 -18.62 3.38 12.42
C ILE A 211 -17.36 3.62 11.60
N ASP A 212 -17.01 2.70 10.67
CA ASP A 212 -15.89 2.93 9.77
C ASP A 212 -16.24 4.06 8.78
N PRO A 213 -15.44 5.12 8.71
CA PRO A 213 -15.76 6.25 7.84
C PRO A 213 -15.45 6.01 6.37
N MET A 214 -14.71 4.94 6.03
CA MET A 214 -14.14 4.73 4.70
C MET A 214 -14.43 3.37 4.11
N LEU A 215 -14.42 2.31 4.90
CA LEU A 215 -14.49 0.94 4.42
C LEU A 215 -15.84 0.32 4.76
N THR A 216 -16.78 0.40 3.82
CA THR A 216 -18.06 -0.31 3.96
C THR A 216 -17.92 -1.76 3.46
N PRO A 217 -18.71 -2.71 3.99
CA PRO A 217 -18.71 -4.09 3.50
C PRO A 217 -18.96 -4.18 1.99
N GLU A 218 -19.87 -3.36 1.46
CA GLU A 218 -20.21 -3.31 0.04
C GLU A 218 -19.03 -2.86 -0.81
N TYR A 219 -18.33 -1.82 -0.37
CA TYR A 219 -17.12 -1.35 -1.04
C TYR A 219 -16.03 -2.44 -1.06
N ILE A 220 -15.77 -3.06 0.09
CA ILE A 220 -14.76 -4.11 0.21
C ILE A 220 -15.12 -5.31 -0.69
N GLU A 221 -16.41 -5.70 -0.70
CA GLU A 221 -16.91 -6.76 -1.59
C GLU A 221 -16.66 -6.42 -3.06
N ALA A 222 -17.03 -5.21 -3.48
CA ALA A 222 -16.88 -4.78 -4.86
C ALA A 222 -15.41 -4.80 -5.32
N VAL A 223 -14.49 -4.27 -4.50
CA VAL A 223 -13.05 -4.22 -4.87
C VAL A 223 -12.40 -5.60 -4.85
N ARG A 224 -12.76 -6.50 -3.90
CA ARG A 224 -12.21 -7.86 -3.89
C ARG A 224 -12.70 -8.70 -5.07
N LEU A 225 -13.98 -8.57 -5.45
CA LEU A 225 -14.53 -9.24 -6.63
C LEU A 225 -13.81 -8.79 -7.90
N ALA A 226 -13.60 -7.48 -8.06
CA ALA A 226 -12.89 -6.92 -9.20
C ALA A 226 -11.43 -7.41 -9.28
N TYR A 227 -10.72 -7.41 -8.14
CA TYR A 227 -9.31 -7.78 -8.13
C TYR A 227 -9.07 -9.28 -8.24
N ALA A 228 -9.81 -10.10 -7.49
CA ALA A 228 -9.60 -11.54 -7.45
C ALA A 228 -10.09 -12.27 -8.71
N ALA A 229 -11.06 -11.70 -9.44
CA ALA A 229 -11.58 -12.25 -10.69
C ALA A 229 -11.94 -13.75 -10.60
N GLY A 230 -12.68 -14.11 -9.57
CA GLY A 230 -13.17 -15.49 -9.35
C GLY A 230 -12.15 -16.45 -8.72
N ARG A 231 -11.01 -15.98 -8.27
CA ARG A 231 -10.02 -16.82 -7.56
C ARG A 231 -10.42 -17.04 -6.11
N ASP A 232 -9.89 -18.11 -5.52
CA ASP A 232 -10.09 -18.42 -4.10
C ASP A 232 -9.46 -17.34 -3.21
N TYR A 233 -10.30 -16.62 -2.47
CA TYR A 233 -9.85 -15.58 -1.52
C TYR A 233 -8.95 -16.10 -0.40
N ARG A 234 -8.95 -17.42 -0.12
CA ARG A 234 -8.05 -18.04 0.87
C ARG A 234 -6.64 -18.24 0.35
N SER A 235 -6.41 -18.04 -0.93
CA SER A 235 -5.07 -18.09 -1.49
C SER A 235 -4.15 -17.11 -0.79
N SER A 236 -2.94 -17.54 -0.44
CA SER A 236 -1.90 -16.68 0.14
C SER A 236 -1.50 -15.49 -0.74
N ASP A 237 -1.81 -15.57 -2.03
CA ASP A 237 -1.58 -14.51 -3.01
C ASP A 237 -2.67 -13.41 -2.96
N LEU A 238 -3.79 -13.66 -2.32
CA LEU A 238 -4.88 -12.72 -2.10
C LEU A 238 -5.01 -12.38 -0.61
N SER A 239 -4.93 -13.38 0.25
CA SER A 239 -5.00 -13.25 1.71
C SER A 239 -3.71 -13.71 2.37
N PRO A 240 -2.69 -12.86 2.47
CA PRO A 240 -1.41 -13.22 3.09
C PRO A 240 -1.55 -13.75 4.53
N VAL A 241 -2.60 -13.39 5.26
CA VAL A 241 -2.88 -13.92 6.60
C VAL A 241 -3.09 -15.44 6.60
N SER A 242 -3.53 -16.01 5.49
CA SER A 242 -3.69 -17.46 5.33
C SER A 242 -2.36 -18.21 5.18
N TYR A 243 -1.27 -17.49 5.05
CA TYR A 243 0.07 -18.06 4.94
C TYR A 243 0.67 -18.28 6.35
N THR A 244 0.62 -19.51 6.83
CA THR A 244 1.03 -19.89 8.19
C THR A 244 2.54 -19.75 8.48
N HIS A 245 3.34 -19.38 7.50
CA HIS A 245 4.80 -19.26 7.60
C HIS A 245 5.33 -17.86 7.27
N LEU A 246 4.56 -16.82 7.51
CA LEU A 246 5.04 -15.42 7.55
C LEU A 246 5.94 -15.15 8.78
N THR A 247 6.60 -16.16 9.31
CA THR A 247 7.77 -15.92 10.12
C THR A 247 8.88 -15.47 9.18
N LEU A 248 9.21 -14.20 9.21
CA LEU A 248 10.55 -13.77 8.81
C LEU A 248 11.52 -14.75 9.45
N PRO A 249 12.55 -15.26 8.72
CA PRO A 249 13.50 -16.17 9.32
C PRO A 249 14.09 -15.49 10.54
N THR A 250 13.55 -15.82 11.72
CA THR A 250 14.23 -15.59 12.96
C THR A 250 15.51 -16.39 12.85
N ASN A 251 16.60 -15.70 12.70
CA ASN A 251 17.91 -16.36 12.71
C ASN A 251 18.03 -17.05 14.07
N PRO A 252 17.99 -18.39 14.14
CA PRO A 252 18.24 -19.06 15.42
C PRO A 252 19.72 -18.86 15.71
N ARG A 253 20.01 -17.97 16.60
CA ARG A 253 21.32 -17.89 17.21
C ARG A 253 21.16 -18.08 18.67
N VAL A 254 21.64 -19.21 18.95
CA VAL A 254 22.84 -19.41 19.73
C VAL A 254 22.91 -18.51 20.91
#